data_b0b800147ee07d42e20b9ec648ab3436
#
_entry.id   b0b800147ee07d42e20b9ec648ab3436
#
_cell.length_a   1.000
_cell.length_b   1.000
_cell.length_c   1.000
_cell.angle_alpha   90.00
_cell.angle_beta   90.00
_cell.angle_gamma   90.00
#
_symmetry.space_group_name_H-M   'P 1'
#
loop_
_entity.id
_entity.type
_entity.pdbx_description
1 polymer ?
#
loop_
_entity_poly.entity_id
_entity_poly.type
_entity_poly.pdbx_seq_one_letter_code
_entity_poly.pdbx_strand_id
1 'polypeptide(L)'
;MQKILNIVILGRPQREVHKSFIMPSSAPVEGLQSVQAGVVRRIAQLYAEQQQPLRRATVDQEATIIERHKEAARAHYEGGRGYQPMVAIWAEADLVLADEFRDGHVPAHQEPLTCAKLAFAALPENIQERYFRGASACHENSLFGWLQHAERAQEPGGGRIGFAVSAKRSAELVAALAQIPDQEWQTYDQEADGTLRQWAEVDFVPSEPGEKKDSQLLRYVGLRLLKPQGSLFADGTDRHHQVVITNLEGDGAKLLKWHRAKAGTVEHVHDEVKNELGGGHMPSQHFAVNAAWFKLALLTYNIASAIKGLCLSPEERTARFKKYRLLLVHLAGRMSRFRCKLRLRFCARPEAIARVQKVWAVFALPRQATAFT
;
A
#
# COMPACT_ATOMS: atom_id res chain seq x y z
N MET A 1 22.85 -9.64 32.73
CA MET A 1 22.60 -11.10 32.70
C MET A 1 21.97 -11.48 31.38
N GLN A 2 22.60 -12.34 30.59
CA GLN A 2 22.03 -12.87 29.36
C GLN A 2 20.98 -13.94 29.70
N LYS A 3 19.76 -13.80 29.19
CA LYS A 3 18.73 -14.84 29.31
C LYS A 3 18.79 -15.80 28.12
N ILE A 4 18.51 -17.09 28.35
CA ILE A 4 18.45 -18.11 27.32
C ILE A 4 16.99 -18.46 27.08
N LEU A 5 16.54 -18.30 25.83
CA LEU A 5 15.22 -18.75 25.38
C LEU A 5 15.39 -20.09 24.65
N ASN A 6 14.66 -21.10 25.11
CA ASN A 6 14.59 -22.40 24.45
C ASN A 6 13.24 -22.55 23.75
N ILE A 7 13.24 -22.62 22.43
CA ILE A 7 12.07 -22.94 21.62
C ILE A 7 12.21 -24.38 21.11
N VAL A 8 11.24 -25.22 21.42
CA VAL A 8 11.18 -26.60 20.96
C VAL A 8 10.12 -26.68 19.86
N ILE A 9 10.56 -26.88 18.62
CA ILE A 9 9.67 -27.07 17.50
C ILE A 9 9.44 -28.57 17.32
N LEU A 10 8.21 -29.01 17.51
CA LEU A 10 7.77 -30.38 17.26
C LEU A 10 7.29 -30.46 15.80
N GLY A 11 8.06 -31.09 14.92
CA GLY A 11 7.69 -31.33 13.53
C GLY A 11 8.55 -32.43 12.94
N ARG A 12 7.94 -33.35 12.17
CA ARG A 12 8.71 -34.25 11.32
C ARG A 12 9.34 -33.42 10.21
N PRO A 13 10.66 -33.50 9.97
CA PRO A 13 11.22 -32.89 8.78
C PRO A 13 10.67 -33.63 7.58
N GLN A 14 9.93 -32.95 6.73
CA GLN A 14 9.72 -33.42 5.37
C GLN A 14 11.11 -33.50 4.73
N ARG A 15 11.43 -34.64 4.11
CA ARG A 15 12.64 -34.80 3.30
C ARG A 15 12.64 -33.71 2.25
N GLU A 16 13.78 -33.03 2.12
CA GLU A 16 14.04 -32.04 1.07
C GLU A 16 13.63 -32.58 -0.29
N VAL A 17 12.63 -31.97 -0.87
CA VAL A 17 12.34 -32.11 -2.28
C VAL A 17 13.05 -30.97 -2.97
N HIS A 18 14.30 -31.16 -3.37
CA HIS A 18 14.93 -30.39 -4.42
C HIS A 18 14.17 -30.66 -5.72
N LYS A 19 13.01 -30.06 -5.89
CA LYS A 19 12.38 -29.90 -7.18
C LYS A 19 12.76 -28.54 -7.69
N SER A 20 13.50 -28.50 -8.78
CA SER A 20 13.63 -27.32 -9.63
C SER A 20 12.22 -26.75 -9.84
N PHE A 21 11.97 -25.57 -9.32
CA PHE A 21 10.68 -24.90 -9.42
C PHE A 21 10.56 -24.39 -10.87
N ILE A 22 10.04 -25.24 -11.75
CA ILE A 22 9.61 -24.84 -13.10
C ILE A 22 8.24 -24.21 -12.90
N MET A 23 8.17 -22.87 -12.92
CA MET A 23 6.92 -22.13 -12.82
C MET A 23 6.15 -22.23 -14.15
N PRO A 24 4.92 -22.77 -14.16
CA PRO A 24 4.04 -22.67 -15.31
C PRO A 24 3.59 -21.21 -15.53
N SER A 25 3.24 -20.84 -16.75
CA SER A 25 2.78 -19.51 -17.15
C SER A 25 1.51 -19.08 -16.41
N SER A 26 1.44 -17.82 -15.98
CA SER A 26 0.29 -17.03 -15.42
C SER A 26 -0.47 -17.55 -14.18
N ALA A 27 -0.85 -18.78 -14.08
CA ALA A 27 -1.62 -19.35 -12.97
C ALA A 27 -1.04 -19.17 -11.53
N PRO A 28 0.29 -19.10 -11.31
CA PRO A 28 0.84 -18.93 -9.96
C PRO A 28 0.56 -17.57 -9.33
N VAL A 29 0.39 -16.50 -10.12
CA VAL A 29 0.23 -15.13 -9.61
C VAL A 29 -1.17 -14.93 -9.01
N GLU A 30 -2.20 -15.52 -9.61
CA GLU A 30 -3.58 -15.48 -9.10
C GLU A 30 -3.70 -16.22 -7.76
N GLY A 31 -3.06 -17.38 -7.64
CA GLY A 31 -2.98 -18.11 -6.37
C GLY A 31 -2.32 -17.29 -5.27
N LEU A 32 -1.26 -16.55 -5.58
CA LEU A 32 -0.59 -15.68 -4.61
C LEU A 32 -1.45 -14.48 -4.19
N GLN A 33 -2.32 -13.96 -5.06
CA GLN A 33 -3.28 -12.91 -4.68
C GLN A 33 -4.29 -13.42 -3.63
N SER A 34 -4.80 -14.64 -3.81
CA SER A 34 -5.69 -15.28 -2.82
C SER A 34 -5.00 -15.50 -1.48
N VAL A 35 -3.73 -15.92 -1.50
CA VAL A 35 -2.89 -16.04 -0.29
C VAL A 35 -2.73 -14.69 0.40
N GLN A 36 -2.45 -13.63 -0.35
CA GLN A 36 -2.31 -12.28 0.20
C GLN A 36 -3.60 -11.81 0.88
N ALA A 37 -4.75 -11.98 0.24
CA ALA A 37 -6.05 -11.67 0.83
C ALA A 37 -6.31 -12.48 2.12
N GLY A 38 -5.95 -13.77 2.14
CA GLY A 38 -6.01 -14.62 3.33
C GLY A 38 -5.13 -14.12 4.47
N VAL A 39 -3.89 -13.70 4.15
CA VAL A 39 -2.94 -13.11 5.12
C VAL A 39 -3.50 -11.80 5.69
N VAL A 40 -4.04 -10.91 4.87
CA VAL A 40 -4.66 -9.65 5.31
C VAL A 40 -5.80 -9.91 6.29
N ARG A 41 -6.73 -10.80 5.93
CA ARG A 41 -7.87 -11.15 6.81
C ARG A 41 -7.41 -11.78 8.12
N ARG A 42 -6.41 -12.67 8.10
CA ARG A 42 -5.86 -13.25 9.32
C ARG A 42 -5.19 -12.21 10.22
N ILE A 43 -4.45 -11.26 9.63
CA ILE A 43 -3.85 -10.15 10.39
C ILE A 43 -4.95 -9.29 11.04
N ALA A 44 -6.00 -8.95 10.30
CA ALA A 44 -7.12 -8.19 10.86
C ALA A 44 -7.82 -8.92 12.02
N GLN A 45 -7.97 -10.26 11.93
CA GLN A 45 -8.45 -11.08 13.05
C GLN A 45 -7.51 -11.00 14.26
N LEU A 46 -6.19 -11.06 14.06
CA LEU A 46 -5.21 -10.93 15.14
C LEU A 46 -5.32 -9.56 15.83
N TYR A 47 -5.55 -8.47 15.09
CA TYR A 47 -5.84 -7.16 15.68
C TYR A 47 -7.12 -7.19 16.53
N ALA A 48 -8.18 -7.83 16.06
CA ALA A 48 -9.42 -7.98 16.82
C ALA A 48 -9.24 -8.85 18.09
N GLU A 49 -8.49 -9.94 18.00
CA GLU A 49 -8.12 -10.80 19.13
C GLU A 49 -7.30 -10.05 20.21
N GLN A 50 -6.54 -9.01 19.79
CA GLN A 50 -5.81 -8.10 20.68
C GLN A 50 -6.66 -6.87 21.13
N GLN A 51 -7.97 -6.91 20.96
CA GLN A 51 -8.92 -5.83 21.30
C GLN A 51 -8.65 -4.52 20.55
N GLN A 52 -8.06 -4.59 19.36
CA GLN A 52 -7.77 -3.46 18.47
C GLN A 52 -8.45 -3.66 17.10
N PRO A 53 -9.80 -3.79 17.04
CA PRO A 53 -10.48 -4.07 15.77
C PRO A 53 -10.33 -2.91 14.79
N LEU A 54 -9.91 -3.23 13.59
CA LEU A 54 -9.85 -2.28 12.48
C LEU A 54 -11.25 -2.16 11.86
N ARG A 55 -11.84 -0.95 11.88
CA ARG A 55 -13.21 -0.69 11.39
C ARG A 55 -13.26 0.21 10.16
N ARG A 56 -12.16 0.94 9.91
CA ARG A 56 -11.99 1.84 8.77
C ARG A 56 -10.94 1.26 7.83
N ALA A 57 -11.19 1.39 6.53
CA ALA A 57 -10.20 1.11 5.51
C ALA A 57 -10.13 2.27 4.51
N THR A 58 -9.00 2.96 4.51
CA THR A 58 -8.59 3.87 3.45
C THR A 58 -7.64 3.10 2.53
N VAL A 59 -8.08 2.87 1.29
CA VAL A 59 -7.25 2.21 0.27
C VAL A 59 -6.46 3.28 -0.48
N ASP A 60 -5.15 3.27 -0.30
CA ASP A 60 -4.22 4.11 -1.07
C ASP A 60 -3.71 3.34 -2.26
N GLN A 61 -3.90 3.85 -3.47
CA GLN A 61 -3.49 3.18 -4.70
C GLN A 61 -2.57 4.06 -5.54
N GLU A 62 -1.45 3.49 -5.95
CA GLU A 62 -0.46 4.17 -6.78
C GLU A 62 0.37 3.20 -7.62
N ALA A 63 0.78 3.66 -8.83
CA ALA A 63 1.77 2.97 -9.64
C ALA A 63 3.18 3.42 -9.25
N THR A 64 4.15 2.50 -9.37
CA THR A 64 5.54 2.83 -9.14
C THR A 64 6.42 2.22 -10.22
N ILE A 65 7.55 2.86 -10.53
CA ILE A 65 8.52 2.33 -11.51
C ILE A 65 9.59 1.52 -10.78
N ILE A 66 9.91 0.36 -11.35
CA ILE A 66 11.06 -0.46 -10.96
C ILE A 66 12.00 -0.51 -12.16
N GLU A 67 13.01 0.35 -12.16
CA GLU A 67 14.00 0.40 -13.23
C GLU A 67 14.83 -0.89 -13.31
N ARG A 68 15.01 -1.40 -14.52
CA ARG A 68 15.87 -2.56 -14.81
C ARG A 68 16.39 -2.52 -16.27
N HIS A 69 17.68 -2.73 -16.42
CA HIS A 69 18.35 -2.75 -17.70
C HIS A 69 18.42 -4.15 -18.35
N LYS A 70 17.52 -5.06 -17.94
CA LYS A 70 17.45 -6.40 -18.55
C LYS A 70 16.81 -6.34 -19.93
N GLU A 71 17.21 -7.23 -20.81
CA GLU A 71 16.73 -7.29 -22.20
C GLU A 71 15.20 -7.44 -22.29
N ALA A 72 14.61 -8.25 -21.41
CA ALA A 72 13.16 -8.46 -21.36
C ALA A 72 12.36 -7.28 -20.76
N ALA A 73 13.00 -6.32 -20.07
CA ALA A 73 12.31 -5.15 -19.52
C ALA A 73 11.93 -4.19 -20.64
N ARG A 74 10.71 -3.66 -20.61
CA ARG A 74 10.20 -2.70 -21.60
C ARG A 74 10.49 -1.25 -21.19
N ALA A 75 10.48 -0.35 -22.17
CA ALA A 75 10.63 1.07 -21.91
C ALA A 75 9.43 1.60 -21.10
N HIS A 76 9.68 2.50 -20.16
CA HIS A 76 8.65 3.24 -19.42
C HIS A 76 8.70 4.74 -19.78
N TYR A 77 7.68 5.48 -19.37
CA TYR A 77 7.47 6.87 -19.79
C TYR A 77 8.56 7.86 -19.31
N GLU A 78 9.36 7.50 -18.31
CA GLU A 78 10.48 8.32 -17.82
C GLU A 78 11.78 8.11 -18.64
N GLY A 79 11.73 7.34 -19.73
CA GLY A 79 12.85 7.14 -20.65
C GLY A 79 13.79 5.98 -20.31
N GLY A 80 13.53 5.24 -19.22
CA GLY A 80 14.25 4.03 -18.83
C GLY A 80 13.57 2.73 -19.30
N ARG A 81 14.07 1.59 -18.80
CA ARG A 81 13.44 0.26 -18.98
C ARG A 81 13.14 -0.35 -17.63
N GLY A 82 12.02 -1.05 -17.49
CA GLY A 82 11.64 -1.64 -16.21
C GLY A 82 10.26 -2.23 -16.19
N TYR A 83 9.66 -2.21 -15.00
CA TYR A 83 8.31 -2.65 -14.70
C TYR A 83 7.56 -1.52 -14.00
N GLN A 84 6.25 -1.51 -14.12
CA GLN A 84 5.40 -0.46 -13.53
C GLN A 84 4.23 -1.06 -12.74
N PRO A 85 4.49 -1.75 -11.62
CA PRO A 85 3.42 -2.30 -10.80
C PRO A 85 2.53 -1.21 -10.22
N MET A 86 1.23 -1.52 -10.14
CA MET A 86 0.26 -0.77 -9.33
C MET A 86 0.06 -1.50 -8.02
N VAL A 87 0.02 -0.79 -6.91
CA VAL A 87 -0.12 -1.36 -5.56
C VAL A 87 -1.23 -0.62 -4.82
N ALA A 88 -2.06 -1.37 -4.10
CA ALA A 88 -3.12 -0.85 -3.26
C ALA A 88 -2.89 -1.26 -1.79
N ILE A 89 -2.97 -0.30 -0.87
CA ILE A 89 -2.56 -0.42 0.52
C ILE A 89 -3.71 -0.01 1.43
N TRP A 90 -3.91 -0.72 2.50
CA TRP A 90 -4.77 -0.33 3.62
C TRP A 90 -4.00 0.56 4.58
N ALA A 91 -4.26 1.87 4.54
CA ALA A 91 -3.48 2.87 5.25
C ALA A 91 -3.48 2.68 6.77
N GLU A 92 -4.63 2.40 7.39
CA GLU A 92 -4.76 2.26 8.84
C GLU A 92 -4.10 0.99 9.38
N ALA A 93 -3.98 -0.04 8.55
CA ALA A 93 -3.37 -1.32 8.92
C ALA A 93 -1.90 -1.43 8.50
N ASP A 94 -1.42 -0.54 7.64
CA ASP A 94 -0.11 -0.61 6.99
C ASP A 94 0.08 -1.96 6.27
N LEU A 95 -0.94 -2.37 5.46
CA LEU A 95 -0.96 -3.67 4.78
C LEU A 95 -1.21 -3.48 3.28
N VAL A 96 -0.45 -4.19 2.46
CA VAL A 96 -0.71 -4.30 1.02
C VAL A 96 -1.91 -5.24 0.81
N LEU A 97 -2.96 -4.73 0.18
CA LEU A 97 -4.18 -5.47 -0.14
C LEU A 97 -4.11 -6.20 -1.47
N ALA A 98 -3.62 -5.49 -2.49
CA ALA A 98 -3.52 -6.00 -3.85
C ALA A 98 -2.36 -5.33 -4.58
N ASP A 99 -1.90 -5.98 -5.64
CA ASP A 99 -1.01 -5.42 -6.62
C ASP A 99 -1.30 -6.00 -8.00
N GLU A 100 -0.93 -5.25 -8.99
CA GLU A 100 -0.90 -5.67 -10.38
C GLU A 100 0.49 -5.41 -10.93
N PHE A 101 1.26 -6.50 -11.12
CA PHE A 101 2.61 -6.40 -11.67
C PHE A 101 2.52 -6.18 -13.18
N ARG A 102 2.99 -5.02 -13.66
CA ARG A 102 2.87 -4.57 -15.05
C ARG A 102 4.23 -4.40 -15.69
N ASP A 103 4.27 -4.58 -17.01
CA ASP A 103 5.47 -4.28 -17.79
C ASP A 103 5.66 -2.74 -17.92
N GLY A 104 6.90 -2.30 -18.15
CA GLY A 104 7.23 -0.88 -18.17
C GLY A 104 6.47 -0.06 -19.21
N HIS A 105 6.12 -0.65 -20.36
CA HIS A 105 5.37 0.04 -21.42
C HIS A 105 3.87 0.21 -21.11
N VAL A 106 3.35 -0.47 -20.08
CA VAL A 106 1.94 -0.31 -19.67
C VAL A 106 1.78 1.05 -18.98
N PRO A 107 0.91 1.94 -19.49
CA PRO A 107 0.71 3.25 -18.88
C PRO A 107 0.26 3.14 -17.42
N ALA A 108 0.78 4.01 -16.55
CA ALA A 108 0.44 4.03 -15.13
C ALA A 108 -1.08 4.08 -14.88
N HIS A 109 -1.83 4.75 -15.76
CA HIS A 109 -3.27 4.96 -15.66
C HIS A 109 -4.11 3.89 -16.38
N GLN A 110 -3.51 2.80 -16.86
CA GLN A 110 -4.29 1.73 -17.49
C GLN A 110 -4.99 0.90 -16.43
N GLU A 111 -6.32 0.82 -16.53
CA GLU A 111 -7.20 -0.05 -15.74
C GLU A 111 -6.97 -0.04 -14.20
N PRO A 112 -6.92 1.14 -13.53
CA PRO A 112 -6.72 1.18 -12.07
C PRO A 112 -7.88 0.53 -11.31
N LEU A 113 -9.06 0.38 -11.93
CA LEU A 113 -10.24 -0.27 -11.36
C LEU A 113 -9.99 -1.72 -10.98
N THR A 114 -9.23 -2.48 -11.79
CA THR A 114 -8.94 -3.90 -11.51
C THR A 114 -8.23 -4.07 -10.18
N CYS A 115 -7.15 -3.31 -9.96
CA CYS A 115 -6.42 -3.33 -8.70
C CYS A 115 -7.29 -2.87 -7.51
N ALA A 116 -8.11 -1.82 -7.69
CA ALA A 116 -9.03 -1.34 -6.66
C ALA A 116 -10.04 -2.42 -6.25
N LYS A 117 -10.68 -3.10 -7.22
CA LYS A 117 -11.63 -4.20 -6.94
C LYS A 117 -10.97 -5.32 -6.13
N LEU A 118 -9.77 -5.75 -6.51
CA LEU A 118 -9.01 -6.77 -5.78
C LEU A 118 -8.68 -6.31 -4.36
N ALA A 119 -8.32 -5.04 -4.18
CA ALA A 119 -8.02 -4.46 -2.87
C ALA A 119 -9.24 -4.47 -1.95
N PHE A 120 -10.38 -3.97 -2.42
CA PHE A 120 -11.61 -3.97 -1.61
C PHE A 120 -12.12 -5.38 -1.32
N ALA A 121 -11.96 -6.33 -2.23
CA ALA A 121 -12.30 -7.75 -2.01
C ALA A 121 -11.39 -8.44 -0.99
N ALA A 122 -10.16 -7.95 -0.78
CA ALA A 122 -9.24 -8.48 0.22
C ALA A 122 -9.55 -7.99 1.65
N LEU A 123 -10.33 -6.91 1.80
CA LEU A 123 -10.70 -6.38 3.12
C LEU A 123 -11.58 -7.37 3.89
N PRO A 124 -11.47 -7.39 5.24
CA PRO A 124 -12.39 -8.16 6.07
C PRO A 124 -13.81 -7.56 6.05
N GLU A 125 -14.81 -8.42 6.29
CA GLU A 125 -16.23 -8.04 6.23
C GLU A 125 -16.66 -7.03 7.31
N ASN A 126 -15.95 -6.98 8.43
CA ASN A 126 -16.25 -6.10 9.57
C ASN A 126 -15.82 -4.64 9.36
N ILE A 127 -15.30 -4.27 8.19
CA ILE A 127 -14.97 -2.88 7.86
C ILE A 127 -16.26 -2.10 7.63
N GLN A 128 -16.44 -1.04 8.44
CA GLN A 128 -17.64 -0.19 8.44
C GLN A 128 -17.48 1.04 7.55
N GLU A 129 -16.28 1.64 7.53
CA GLU A 129 -15.98 2.83 6.76
C GLU A 129 -14.96 2.52 5.68
N ARG A 130 -15.27 2.88 4.43
CA ARG A 130 -14.44 2.59 3.26
C ARG A 130 -14.14 3.86 2.50
N TYR A 131 -12.86 4.10 2.28
CA TYR A 131 -12.34 5.25 1.55
C TYR A 131 -11.30 4.83 0.53
N PHE A 132 -11.11 5.67 -0.48
CA PHE A 132 -10.10 5.48 -1.51
C PHE A 132 -9.31 6.78 -1.73
N ARG A 133 -7.97 6.67 -1.82
CA ARG A 133 -7.10 7.77 -2.24
C ARG A 133 -6.21 7.31 -3.38
N GLY A 134 -6.11 8.13 -4.43
CA GLY A 134 -5.32 7.81 -5.61
C GLY A 134 -4.47 8.97 -6.09
N ALA A 135 -3.33 8.64 -6.75
CA ALA A 135 -2.58 9.57 -7.58
C ALA A 135 -3.31 9.77 -8.92
N SER A 136 -2.75 10.62 -9.79
CA SER A 136 -3.33 10.88 -11.12
C SER A 136 -3.42 9.64 -12.02
N ALA A 137 -2.65 8.61 -11.74
CA ALA A 137 -2.78 7.29 -12.37
C ALA A 137 -4.15 6.64 -12.12
N CYS A 138 -4.84 7.01 -11.04
CA CYS A 138 -6.18 6.53 -10.69
C CYS A 138 -7.30 7.42 -11.24
N HIS A 139 -7.00 8.46 -12.00
CA HIS A 139 -8.03 9.31 -12.63
C HIS A 139 -8.63 8.58 -13.84
N GLU A 140 -9.71 7.85 -13.59
CA GLU A 140 -10.44 7.08 -14.58
C GLU A 140 -11.94 7.03 -14.24
N ASN A 141 -12.80 7.27 -15.23
CA ASN A 141 -14.25 7.36 -15.05
C ASN A 141 -14.88 6.04 -14.60
N SER A 142 -14.37 4.91 -15.10
CA SER A 142 -14.84 3.59 -14.69
C SER A 142 -14.59 3.32 -13.20
N LEU A 143 -13.43 3.79 -12.67
CA LEU A 143 -13.13 3.71 -11.25
C LEU A 143 -14.06 4.61 -10.42
N PHE A 144 -14.28 5.86 -10.86
CA PHE A 144 -15.18 6.77 -10.14
C PHE A 144 -16.63 6.27 -10.15
N GLY A 145 -17.12 5.79 -11.29
CA GLY A 145 -18.44 5.16 -11.39
C GLY A 145 -18.56 3.98 -10.43
N TRP A 146 -17.57 3.10 -10.40
CA TRP A 146 -17.57 1.95 -9.50
C TRP A 146 -17.52 2.36 -8.02
N LEU A 147 -16.72 3.37 -7.62
CA LEU A 147 -16.66 3.86 -6.24
C LEU A 147 -17.99 4.49 -5.76
N GLN A 148 -18.76 5.06 -6.68
CA GLN A 148 -20.02 5.75 -6.37
C GLN A 148 -21.26 4.86 -6.49
N HIS A 149 -21.17 3.67 -7.08
CA HIS A 149 -22.31 2.87 -7.51
C HIS A 149 -23.20 2.46 -6.32
N ALA A 150 -24.50 2.80 -6.41
CA ALA A 150 -25.47 2.55 -5.33
C ALA A 150 -25.75 1.05 -5.12
N GLU A 151 -25.63 0.22 -6.18
CA GLU A 151 -25.88 -1.24 -6.09
C GLU A 151 -24.91 -1.95 -5.14
N ARG A 152 -23.76 -1.37 -4.85
CA ARG A 152 -22.82 -1.91 -3.86
C ARG A 152 -23.33 -1.81 -2.42
N ALA A 153 -24.43 -1.10 -2.19
CA ALA A 153 -25.11 -1.10 -0.89
C ALA A 153 -25.56 -2.51 -0.45
N GLN A 154 -25.73 -3.44 -1.39
CA GLN A 154 -26.13 -4.82 -1.13
C GLN A 154 -24.94 -5.78 -0.86
N GLU A 155 -23.71 -5.35 -1.15
CA GLU A 155 -22.52 -6.15 -0.85
C GLU A 155 -22.17 -6.08 0.65
N PRO A 156 -21.64 -7.15 1.27
CA PRO A 156 -21.17 -7.10 2.65
C PRO A 156 -20.17 -5.93 2.87
N GLY A 157 -20.51 -5.01 3.75
CA GLY A 157 -19.79 -3.75 3.96
C GLY A 157 -19.91 -2.78 2.78
N GLY A 158 -20.95 -2.94 1.96
CA GLY A 158 -21.25 -2.13 0.77
C GLY A 158 -21.69 -0.72 1.11
N GLY A 159 -21.97 0.01 0.09
CA GLY A 159 -22.32 1.42 0.11
C GLY A 159 -21.32 2.25 -0.69
N ARG A 160 -21.61 3.53 -0.77
CA ARG A 160 -20.76 4.52 -1.45
C ARG A 160 -19.39 4.59 -0.77
N ILE A 161 -18.32 4.46 -1.55
CA ILE A 161 -16.95 4.66 -1.07
C ILE A 161 -16.60 6.14 -1.23
N GLY A 162 -16.20 6.78 -0.14
CA GLY A 162 -15.65 8.14 -0.17
C GLY A 162 -14.26 8.14 -0.81
N PHE A 163 -13.98 9.05 -1.75
CA PHE A 163 -12.69 9.05 -2.39
C PHE A 163 -12.10 10.45 -2.61
N ALA A 164 -10.78 10.51 -2.78
CA ALA A 164 -10.05 11.66 -3.29
C ALA A 164 -8.93 11.20 -4.23
N VAL A 165 -8.93 11.69 -5.46
CA VAL A 165 -7.97 11.30 -6.51
C VAL A 165 -7.39 12.54 -7.16
N SER A 166 -6.07 12.59 -7.35
CA SER A 166 -5.44 13.67 -8.10
C SER A 166 -5.94 13.68 -9.55
N ALA A 167 -6.40 14.83 -10.03
CA ALA A 167 -6.83 14.98 -11.42
C ALA A 167 -5.65 14.92 -12.40
N LYS A 168 -5.88 14.34 -13.57
CA LYS A 168 -5.01 14.56 -14.74
C LYS A 168 -5.16 16.01 -15.20
N ARG A 169 -4.07 16.63 -15.59
CA ARG A 169 -4.10 18.00 -16.16
C ARG A 169 -4.68 17.94 -17.57
N SER A 170 -5.85 18.54 -17.78
CA SER A 170 -6.38 18.88 -19.09
C SER A 170 -6.27 20.38 -19.33
N ALA A 171 -6.29 20.79 -20.59
CA ALA A 171 -6.28 22.21 -20.93
C ALA A 171 -7.49 22.96 -20.34
N GLU A 172 -8.66 22.32 -20.35
CA GLU A 172 -9.90 22.86 -19.79
C GLU A 172 -9.82 23.05 -18.28
N LEU A 173 -9.27 22.06 -17.55
CA LEU A 173 -9.09 22.15 -16.10
C LEU A 173 -8.07 23.25 -15.73
N VAL A 174 -7.00 23.39 -16.51
CA VAL A 174 -6.02 24.48 -16.35
C VAL A 174 -6.67 25.84 -16.59
N ALA A 175 -7.52 25.96 -17.61
CA ALA A 175 -8.27 27.19 -17.89
C ALA A 175 -9.25 27.51 -16.74
N ALA A 176 -9.97 26.52 -16.20
CA ALA A 176 -10.85 26.72 -15.04
C ALA A 176 -10.08 27.22 -13.80
N LEU A 177 -8.92 26.63 -13.51
CA LEU A 177 -8.06 27.09 -12.41
C LEU A 177 -7.58 28.55 -12.59
N ALA A 178 -7.30 28.96 -13.82
CA ALA A 178 -6.85 30.33 -14.14
C ALA A 178 -7.95 31.37 -13.96
N GLN A 179 -9.22 30.97 -13.95
CA GLN A 179 -10.37 31.86 -13.72
C GLN A 179 -10.62 32.13 -12.24
N ILE A 180 -10.03 31.37 -11.32
CA ILE A 180 -10.25 31.54 -9.89
C ILE A 180 -9.51 32.80 -9.41
N PRO A 181 -10.23 33.83 -8.89
CA PRO A 181 -9.63 35.04 -8.37
C PRO A 181 -8.68 34.76 -7.20
N ASP A 182 -7.60 35.55 -7.09
CA ASP A 182 -6.60 35.34 -6.02
C ASP A 182 -7.19 35.38 -4.60
N GLN A 183 -8.23 36.17 -4.39
CA GLN A 183 -8.94 36.29 -3.11
C GLN A 183 -9.74 35.04 -2.69
N GLU A 184 -10.06 34.15 -3.60
CA GLU A 184 -10.77 32.90 -3.31
C GLU A 184 -9.83 31.80 -2.84
N TRP A 185 -8.53 31.96 -3.03
CA TRP A 185 -7.53 31.01 -2.56
C TRP A 185 -7.27 31.20 -1.07
N GLN A 186 -7.66 30.20 -0.27
CA GLN A 186 -7.51 30.17 1.18
C GLN A 186 -6.24 29.45 1.59
N THR A 187 -5.35 30.09 2.34
CA THR A 187 -4.14 29.44 2.87
C THR A 187 -4.52 28.52 4.02
N TYR A 188 -4.07 27.27 3.97
CA TYR A 188 -4.36 26.25 4.99
C TYR A 188 -3.12 25.58 5.59
N ASP A 189 -1.94 25.80 4.97
CA ASP A 189 -0.68 25.23 5.45
C ASP A 189 0.51 26.02 4.87
N GLN A 190 1.68 25.87 5.50
CA GLN A 190 2.93 26.48 5.03
C GLN A 190 4.07 25.48 5.18
N GLU A 191 4.90 25.36 4.16
CA GLU A 191 6.09 24.50 4.17
C GLU A 191 7.26 25.20 4.88
N ALA A 192 8.28 24.43 5.26
CA ALA A 192 9.45 24.94 5.97
C ALA A 192 10.26 25.98 5.17
N ASP A 193 10.18 25.94 3.83
CA ASP A 193 10.81 26.91 2.93
C ASP A 193 9.93 28.16 2.68
N GLY A 194 8.82 28.30 3.39
CA GLY A 194 7.88 29.41 3.27
C GLY A 194 6.82 29.24 2.18
N THR A 195 6.85 28.15 1.38
CA THR A 195 5.83 27.89 0.36
C THR A 195 4.45 27.76 0.99
N LEU A 196 3.51 28.58 0.53
CA LEU A 196 2.12 28.54 1.02
C LEU A 196 1.34 27.44 0.29
N ARG A 197 0.51 26.74 1.04
CA ARG A 197 -0.49 25.81 0.51
C ARG A 197 -1.85 26.46 0.62
N GLN A 198 -2.46 26.67 -0.53
CA GLN A 198 -3.76 27.30 -0.65
C GLN A 198 -4.74 26.37 -1.36
N TRP A 199 -6.01 26.53 -1.07
CA TRP A 199 -7.07 25.77 -1.71
C TRP A 199 -8.21 26.67 -2.16
N ALA A 200 -8.95 26.25 -3.18
CA ALA A 200 -10.19 26.84 -3.64
C ALA A 200 -11.10 25.79 -4.24
N GLU A 201 -12.40 26.05 -4.27
CA GLU A 201 -13.32 25.26 -5.09
C GLU A 201 -13.06 25.55 -6.57
N VAL A 202 -13.17 24.52 -7.40
CA VAL A 202 -13.04 24.65 -8.87
C VAL A 202 -14.38 24.33 -9.49
N ASP A 203 -15.03 25.33 -10.05
CA ASP A 203 -16.25 25.13 -10.83
C ASP A 203 -15.86 24.54 -12.19
N PHE A 204 -15.91 23.22 -12.28
CA PHE A 204 -15.48 22.49 -13.47
C PHE A 204 -16.42 21.32 -13.76
N VAL A 205 -16.89 21.27 -14.99
CA VAL A 205 -17.65 20.17 -15.57
C VAL A 205 -16.92 19.65 -16.79
N PRO A 206 -16.46 18.38 -16.79
CA PRO A 206 -15.81 17.80 -17.97
C PRO A 206 -16.68 17.87 -19.22
N SER A 207 -16.05 18.14 -20.37
CA SER A 207 -16.78 18.28 -21.65
C SER A 207 -16.99 16.95 -22.38
N GLU A 208 -16.31 15.87 -21.97
CA GLU A 208 -16.41 14.58 -22.63
C GLU A 208 -17.82 13.96 -22.49
N PRO A 209 -18.45 13.52 -23.60
CA PRO A 209 -19.85 13.05 -23.61
C PRO A 209 -20.12 11.83 -22.71
N GLY A 210 -19.12 10.98 -22.46
CA GLY A 210 -19.22 9.80 -21.59
C GLY A 210 -19.34 10.13 -20.10
N GLU A 211 -18.93 11.31 -19.69
CA GLU A 211 -18.94 11.76 -18.31
C GLU A 211 -20.27 12.39 -17.88
N LYS A 212 -21.11 12.79 -18.84
CA LYS A 212 -22.36 13.55 -18.58
C LYS A 212 -23.58 12.72 -18.24
N LYS A 213 -23.63 11.43 -18.59
CA LYS A 213 -24.90 10.67 -18.56
C LYS A 213 -25.28 10.04 -17.22
N ASP A 214 -24.30 9.72 -16.35
CA ASP A 214 -24.53 9.04 -15.08
C ASP A 214 -23.64 9.56 -13.92
N SER A 215 -22.85 10.61 -14.14
CA SER A 215 -21.99 11.16 -13.11
C SER A 215 -22.82 12.04 -12.16
N GLN A 216 -23.04 11.58 -10.94
CA GLN A 216 -23.21 12.54 -9.85
C GLN A 216 -22.05 13.55 -9.96
N LEU A 217 -22.40 14.85 -9.97
CA LEU A 217 -21.43 15.92 -10.05
C LEU A 217 -20.31 15.68 -9.04
N LEU A 218 -19.11 15.47 -9.55
CA LEU A 218 -17.92 15.33 -8.73
C LEU A 218 -17.44 16.72 -8.33
N ARG A 219 -16.94 16.82 -7.12
CA ARG A 219 -16.35 18.04 -6.58
C ARG A 219 -14.89 18.12 -6.98
N TYR A 220 -14.46 19.28 -7.44
CA TYR A 220 -13.07 19.57 -7.79
C TYR A 220 -12.50 20.58 -6.81
N VAL A 221 -11.44 20.18 -6.08
CA VAL A 221 -10.77 21.03 -5.11
C VAL A 221 -9.38 21.37 -5.62
N GLY A 222 -9.17 22.66 -5.91
CA GLY A 222 -7.89 23.18 -6.35
C GLY A 222 -6.89 23.29 -5.19
N LEU A 223 -5.65 22.89 -5.44
CA LEU A 223 -4.49 23.13 -4.59
C LEU A 223 -3.54 24.06 -5.35
N ARG A 224 -3.17 25.17 -4.72
CA ARG A 224 -2.12 26.08 -5.19
C ARG A 224 -0.95 26.05 -4.22
N LEU A 225 0.24 25.74 -4.73
CA LEU A 225 1.51 25.97 -4.05
C LEU A 225 2.04 27.31 -4.51
N LEU A 226 2.28 28.23 -3.60
CA LEU A 226 2.76 29.59 -3.90
C LEU A 226 4.09 29.81 -3.18
N LYS A 227 5.14 30.10 -3.95
CA LYS A 227 6.47 30.43 -3.41
C LYS A 227 6.47 31.82 -2.76
N PRO A 228 7.33 32.04 -1.73
CA PRO A 228 7.59 33.38 -1.22
C PRO A 228 8.10 34.33 -2.33
N GLN A 229 7.84 35.60 -2.16
CA GLN A 229 8.29 36.63 -3.11
C GLN A 229 9.82 36.54 -3.36
N GLY A 230 10.20 36.52 -4.62
CA GLY A 230 11.60 36.37 -5.04
C GLY A 230 12.13 34.94 -5.10
N SER A 231 11.29 33.93 -4.80
CA SER A 231 11.61 32.51 -4.93
C SER A 231 10.79 31.86 -6.04
N LEU A 232 11.39 30.88 -6.75
CA LEU A 232 10.75 30.16 -7.84
C LEU A 232 10.88 28.65 -7.66
N PHE A 233 9.99 27.90 -8.27
CA PHE A 233 10.14 26.46 -8.46
C PHE A 233 11.22 26.17 -9.50
N ALA A 234 11.64 24.91 -9.61
CA ALA A 234 12.69 24.49 -10.55
C ALA A 234 12.35 24.75 -12.03
N ASP A 235 11.06 24.85 -12.35
CA ASP A 235 10.56 25.19 -13.71
C ASP A 235 10.46 26.72 -13.97
N GLY A 236 10.93 27.53 -13.01
CA GLY A 236 10.92 28.99 -13.11
C GLY A 236 9.58 29.65 -12.80
N THR A 237 8.58 28.93 -12.32
CA THR A 237 7.28 29.47 -11.92
C THR A 237 7.25 29.82 -10.44
N ASP A 238 6.41 30.79 -10.05
CA ASP A 238 6.15 31.14 -8.64
C ASP A 238 5.02 30.30 -8.01
N ARG A 239 4.23 29.60 -8.83
CA ARG A 239 3.06 28.85 -8.40
C ARG A 239 2.85 27.55 -9.17
N HIS A 240 2.42 26.50 -8.46
CA HIS A 240 1.97 25.26 -9.05
C HIS A 240 0.53 24.99 -8.67
N HIS A 241 -0.25 24.52 -9.62
CA HIS A 241 -1.64 24.12 -9.41
C HIS A 241 -1.81 22.60 -9.58
N GLN A 242 -2.58 22.01 -8.68
CA GLN A 242 -3.06 20.64 -8.75
C GLN A 242 -4.56 20.64 -8.43
N VAL A 243 -5.24 19.58 -8.78
CA VAL A 243 -6.66 19.42 -8.46
C VAL A 243 -6.90 18.02 -7.90
N VAL A 244 -7.76 17.94 -6.91
CA VAL A 244 -8.25 16.70 -6.34
C VAL A 244 -9.74 16.57 -6.65
N ILE A 245 -10.11 15.44 -7.25
CA ILE A 245 -11.48 15.06 -7.55
C ILE A 245 -12.00 14.22 -6.39
N THR A 246 -13.22 14.50 -5.94
CA THR A 246 -13.79 13.83 -4.78
C THR A 246 -15.32 13.75 -4.86
N ASN A 247 -15.88 12.80 -4.15
CA ASN A 247 -17.31 12.72 -3.85
C ASN A 247 -17.59 13.07 -2.36
N LEU A 248 -16.58 13.52 -1.63
CA LEU A 248 -16.71 13.92 -0.23
C LEU A 248 -17.07 15.40 -0.13
N GLU A 249 -17.94 15.70 0.81
CA GLU A 249 -18.35 17.06 1.18
C GLU A 249 -17.48 17.62 2.29
N GLY A 250 -17.65 18.92 2.60
CA GLY A 250 -17.02 19.59 3.74
C GLY A 250 -15.79 20.41 3.37
N ASP A 251 -14.92 20.65 4.33
CA ASP A 251 -13.77 21.54 4.24
C ASP A 251 -12.71 21.03 3.28
N GLY A 252 -12.40 21.81 2.23
CA GLY A 252 -11.39 21.46 1.22
C GLY A 252 -9.97 21.37 1.79
N ALA A 253 -9.62 22.16 2.80
CA ALA A 253 -8.32 22.07 3.45
C ALA A 253 -8.13 20.73 4.18
N LYS A 254 -9.16 20.26 4.89
CA LYS A 254 -9.14 18.94 5.55
C LYS A 254 -9.05 17.82 4.53
N LEU A 255 -9.80 17.90 3.43
CA LEU A 255 -9.75 16.96 2.32
C LEU A 255 -8.34 16.87 1.73
N LEU A 256 -7.72 18.00 1.41
CA LEU A 256 -6.38 18.03 0.82
C LEU A 256 -5.30 17.49 1.79
N LYS A 257 -5.40 17.81 3.08
CA LYS A 257 -4.52 17.22 4.11
C LYS A 257 -4.68 15.71 4.18
N TRP A 258 -5.91 15.22 4.17
CA TRP A 258 -6.20 13.78 4.17
C TRP A 258 -5.71 13.10 2.89
N HIS A 259 -5.94 13.69 1.70
CA HIS A 259 -5.42 13.17 0.45
C HIS A 259 -3.89 13.13 0.42
N ARG A 260 -3.22 14.18 0.91
CA ARG A 260 -1.76 14.24 0.98
C ARG A 260 -1.16 13.15 1.89
N ALA A 261 -1.88 12.74 2.92
CA ALA A 261 -1.41 11.72 3.86
C ALA A 261 -1.09 10.37 3.18
N LYS A 262 -1.59 10.12 1.93
CA LYS A 262 -1.20 8.92 1.14
C LYS A 262 0.30 8.85 0.87
N ALA A 263 1.01 9.97 0.77
CA ALA A 263 2.46 9.99 0.57
C ALA A 263 3.22 9.32 1.72
N GLY A 264 2.73 9.44 2.96
CA GLY A 264 3.29 8.77 4.12
C GLY A 264 2.98 7.27 4.23
N THR A 265 2.11 6.74 3.38
CA THR A 265 1.72 5.32 3.34
C THR A 265 2.27 4.63 2.09
N VAL A 266 1.68 4.86 0.94
CA VAL A 266 2.02 4.11 -0.28
C VAL A 266 3.45 4.34 -0.76
N GLU A 267 3.97 5.56 -0.69
CA GLU A 267 5.36 5.86 -1.05
C GLU A 267 6.35 5.18 -0.11
N HIS A 268 6.03 5.16 1.20
CA HIS A 268 6.84 4.45 2.20
C HIS A 268 6.91 2.95 1.92
N VAL A 269 5.76 2.32 1.60
CA VAL A 269 5.71 0.90 1.22
C VAL A 269 6.51 0.64 -0.04
N HIS A 270 6.38 1.48 -1.06
CA HIS A 270 7.16 1.35 -2.29
C HIS A 270 8.67 1.40 -2.01
N ASP A 271 9.11 2.32 -1.16
CA ASP A 271 10.52 2.45 -0.80
C ASP A 271 11.03 1.22 -0.02
N GLU A 272 10.34 0.78 1.03
CA GLU A 272 10.74 -0.41 1.81
C GLU A 272 10.74 -1.69 0.95
N VAL A 273 9.70 -1.89 0.13
CA VAL A 273 9.59 -3.08 -0.72
C VAL A 273 10.70 -3.11 -1.77
N LYS A 274 10.95 -1.99 -2.45
CA LYS A 274 12.00 -1.93 -3.48
C LYS A 274 13.41 -2.03 -2.92
N ASN A 275 13.71 -1.31 -1.85
CA ASN A 275 15.06 -1.09 -1.38
C ASN A 275 15.48 -1.99 -0.21
N GLU A 276 14.55 -2.46 0.62
CA GLU A 276 14.87 -3.24 1.82
C GLU A 276 14.40 -4.70 1.77
N LEU A 277 13.33 -5.00 1.00
CA LEU A 277 12.79 -6.36 0.84
C LEU A 277 13.17 -7.03 -0.48
N GLY A 278 13.98 -6.37 -1.31
CA GLY A 278 14.44 -6.94 -2.57
C GLY A 278 13.39 -6.95 -3.70
N GLY A 279 12.21 -6.36 -3.50
CA GLY A 279 11.18 -6.22 -4.53
C GLY A 279 11.62 -5.38 -5.73
N GLY A 280 12.63 -4.53 -5.56
CA GLY A 280 13.31 -3.86 -6.65
C GLY A 280 14.32 -4.73 -7.41
N HIS A 281 14.72 -5.91 -6.93
CA HIS A 281 15.73 -6.79 -7.55
C HIS A 281 15.04 -7.89 -8.35
N MET A 282 14.74 -7.63 -9.61
CA MET A 282 14.09 -8.61 -10.49
C MET A 282 15.08 -9.75 -10.83
N PRO A 283 14.91 -10.99 -10.29
CA PRO A 283 15.95 -12.03 -10.35
C PRO A 283 16.03 -12.70 -11.73
N SER A 284 14.98 -12.60 -12.57
CA SER A 284 14.81 -13.41 -13.78
C SER A 284 14.65 -12.54 -15.04
N GLN A 285 14.82 -13.17 -16.21
CA GLN A 285 14.41 -12.63 -17.50
C GLN A 285 12.91 -12.85 -17.78
N HIS A 286 12.24 -13.72 -16.99
CA HIS A 286 10.84 -14.07 -17.20
C HIS A 286 9.93 -13.16 -16.37
N PHE A 287 8.96 -12.53 -17.04
CA PHE A 287 7.97 -11.64 -16.42
C PHE A 287 7.24 -12.29 -15.23
N ALA A 288 6.70 -13.49 -15.41
CA ALA A 288 5.94 -14.20 -14.38
C ALA A 288 6.78 -14.52 -13.12
N VAL A 289 8.07 -14.81 -13.28
CA VAL A 289 8.99 -15.04 -12.16
C VAL A 289 9.23 -13.75 -11.38
N ASN A 290 9.40 -12.63 -12.09
CA ASN A 290 9.59 -11.32 -11.48
C ASN A 290 8.29 -10.85 -10.77
N ALA A 291 7.12 -11.11 -11.35
CA ALA A 291 5.82 -10.84 -10.73
C ALA A 291 5.65 -11.63 -9.42
N ALA A 292 5.96 -12.92 -9.43
CA ALA A 292 5.92 -13.75 -8.23
C ALA A 292 6.93 -13.28 -7.16
N TRP A 293 8.14 -12.88 -7.56
CA TRP A 293 9.14 -12.32 -6.67
C TRP A 293 8.68 -11.04 -6.00
N PHE A 294 8.11 -10.12 -6.78
CA PHE A 294 7.55 -8.88 -6.26
C PHE A 294 6.41 -9.15 -5.27
N LYS A 295 5.49 -10.05 -5.62
CA LYS A 295 4.39 -10.48 -4.75
C LYS A 295 4.90 -11.07 -3.42
N LEU A 296 5.97 -11.86 -3.43
CA LEU A 296 6.58 -12.39 -2.20
C LEU A 296 7.18 -11.28 -1.34
N ALA A 297 7.77 -10.24 -1.95
CA ALA A 297 8.24 -9.07 -1.21
C ALA A 297 7.09 -8.32 -0.54
N LEU A 298 5.94 -8.16 -1.22
CA LEU A 298 4.72 -7.55 -0.65
C LEU A 298 4.14 -8.40 0.50
N LEU A 299 4.10 -9.71 0.36
CA LEU A 299 3.68 -10.62 1.44
C LEU A 299 4.61 -10.52 2.66
N THR A 300 5.92 -10.43 2.41
CA THR A 300 6.92 -10.24 3.47
C THR A 300 6.70 -8.91 4.19
N TYR A 301 6.37 -7.85 3.44
CA TYR A 301 5.99 -6.56 4.00
C TYR A 301 4.80 -6.70 4.96
N ASN A 302 3.72 -7.33 4.52
CA ASN A 302 2.51 -7.53 5.34
C ASN A 302 2.80 -8.27 6.64
N ILE A 303 3.60 -9.34 6.60
CA ILE A 303 3.99 -10.09 7.80
C ILE A 303 4.83 -9.20 8.73
N ALA A 304 5.79 -8.47 8.21
CA ALA A 304 6.63 -7.58 9.00
C ALA A 304 5.82 -6.45 9.64
N SER A 305 4.90 -5.84 8.87
CA SER A 305 4.01 -4.78 9.34
C SER A 305 3.09 -5.26 10.46
N ALA A 306 2.51 -6.46 10.30
CA ALA A 306 1.70 -7.09 11.34
C ALA A 306 2.51 -7.33 12.63
N ILE A 307 3.74 -7.82 12.53
CA ILE A 307 4.61 -8.02 13.68
C ILE A 307 4.96 -6.68 14.34
N LYS A 308 5.29 -5.66 13.54
CA LYS A 308 5.54 -4.31 14.05
C LYS A 308 4.32 -3.78 14.82
N GLY A 309 3.13 -3.85 14.21
CA GLY A 309 1.90 -3.32 14.78
C GLY A 309 1.42 -4.05 16.04
N LEU A 310 1.51 -5.38 16.08
CA LEU A 310 0.97 -6.21 17.16
C LEU A 310 1.97 -6.50 18.28
N CYS A 311 3.27 -6.53 17.98
CA CYS A 311 4.27 -7.06 18.90
C CYS A 311 5.30 -6.03 19.37
N LEU A 312 5.54 -4.95 18.64
CA LEU A 312 6.55 -3.95 19.00
C LEU A 312 5.95 -2.79 19.82
N SER A 313 6.81 -2.06 20.53
CA SER A 313 6.40 -0.84 21.24
C SER A 313 6.02 0.28 20.26
N PRO A 314 5.24 1.30 20.67
CA PRO A 314 4.86 2.39 19.78
C PRO A 314 6.06 3.06 19.09
N GLU A 315 7.19 3.23 19.78
CA GLU A 315 8.42 3.84 19.27
C GLU A 315 9.14 2.94 18.24
N GLU A 316 8.92 1.62 18.33
CA GLU A 316 9.53 0.63 17.44
C GLU A 316 8.64 0.31 16.23
N ARG A 317 7.33 0.62 16.26
CA ARG A 317 6.39 0.34 15.17
C ARG A 317 6.74 1.06 13.88
N THR A 318 7.29 2.27 13.98
CA THR A 318 7.74 3.09 12.84
C THR A 318 9.11 2.67 12.30
N ALA A 319 9.72 1.62 12.88
CA ALA A 319 11.02 1.15 12.44
C ALA A 319 10.95 0.62 11.00
N ARG A 320 11.84 1.13 10.14
CA ARG A 320 12.02 0.58 8.78
C ARG A 320 12.48 -0.88 8.85
N PHE A 321 12.28 -1.62 7.78
CA PHE A 321 12.54 -3.06 7.74
C PHE A 321 14.00 -3.42 8.10
N LYS A 322 14.96 -2.61 7.70
CA LYS A 322 16.37 -2.77 8.07
C LYS A 322 16.58 -2.77 9.61
N LYS A 323 15.94 -1.82 10.31
CA LYS A 323 15.98 -1.76 11.78
C LYS A 323 15.18 -2.91 12.41
N TYR A 324 14.01 -3.24 11.86
CA TYR A 324 13.20 -4.38 12.28
C TYR A 324 13.99 -5.70 12.25
N ARG A 325 14.79 -5.94 11.20
CA ARG A 325 15.66 -7.13 11.12
C ARG A 325 16.65 -7.21 12.27
N LEU A 326 17.22 -6.09 12.71
CA LEU A 326 18.12 -6.05 13.86
C LEU A 326 17.41 -6.32 15.18
N LEU A 327 16.13 -5.89 15.30
CA LEU A 327 15.35 -6.08 16.52
C LEU A 327 14.87 -7.52 16.73
N LEU A 328 14.58 -8.26 15.66
CA LEU A 328 13.89 -9.55 15.73
C LEU A 328 14.54 -10.70 14.95
N VAL A 329 15.20 -10.41 13.83
CA VAL A 329 15.70 -11.47 12.94
C VAL A 329 17.17 -11.78 13.17
N HIS A 330 18.01 -10.76 13.36
CA HIS A 330 19.44 -10.91 13.54
C HIS A 330 19.80 -11.23 15.01
N LEU A 331 19.22 -12.30 15.54
CA LEU A 331 19.53 -12.79 16.88
C LEU A 331 20.47 -13.98 16.79
N ALA A 332 21.56 -13.93 17.56
CA ALA A 332 22.47 -15.05 17.66
C ALA A 332 21.76 -16.25 18.30
N GLY A 333 21.81 -17.40 17.64
CA GLY A 333 21.16 -18.60 18.14
C GLY A 333 21.91 -19.89 17.78
N ARG A 334 21.72 -20.91 18.59
CA ARG A 334 22.21 -22.28 18.33
C ARG A 334 21.03 -23.21 18.09
N MET A 335 21.07 -23.91 16.98
CA MET A 335 20.12 -24.94 16.65
C MET A 335 20.68 -26.31 17.03
N SER A 336 19.88 -27.13 17.70
CA SER A 336 20.23 -28.51 18.03
C SER A 336 19.03 -29.43 17.79
N ARG A 337 19.30 -30.63 17.31
CA ARG A 337 18.27 -31.67 17.08
C ARG A 337 18.50 -32.81 18.05
N PHE A 338 17.45 -33.19 18.78
CA PHE A 338 17.47 -34.33 19.67
C PHE A 338 16.12 -35.04 19.64
N ARG A 339 16.10 -36.36 19.39
CA ARG A 339 14.89 -37.20 19.34
C ARG A 339 13.74 -36.55 18.53
N CYS A 340 13.97 -36.23 17.26
CA CYS A 340 13.00 -35.59 16.36
C CYS A 340 12.47 -34.22 16.83
N LYS A 341 13.05 -33.61 17.84
CA LYS A 341 12.74 -32.25 18.30
C LYS A 341 13.83 -31.27 17.86
N LEU A 342 13.42 -30.18 17.23
CA LEU A 342 14.30 -29.07 16.93
C LEU A 342 14.30 -28.10 18.11
N ARG A 343 15.47 -27.79 18.65
CA ARG A 343 15.64 -26.85 19.75
C ARG A 343 16.46 -25.66 19.28
N LEU A 344 15.86 -24.48 19.36
CA LEU A 344 16.53 -23.20 19.14
C LEU A 344 16.86 -22.56 20.49
N ARG A 345 18.13 -22.17 20.68
CA ARG A 345 18.58 -21.44 21.85
C ARG A 345 19.08 -20.08 21.39
N PHE A 346 18.48 -19.03 21.85
CA PHE A 346 18.90 -17.66 21.57
C PHE A 346 19.74 -17.13 22.75
N CYS A 347 20.86 -16.49 22.42
CA CYS A 347 21.70 -15.77 23.38
C CYS A 347 21.56 -14.29 23.06
N ALA A 348 20.61 -13.62 23.72
CA ALA A 348 20.27 -12.23 23.42
C ALA A 348 19.92 -11.47 24.71
N ARG A 349 19.81 -10.13 24.58
CA ARG A 349 19.34 -9.27 25.68
C ARG A 349 17.90 -9.62 26.07
N PRO A 350 17.51 -9.39 27.34
CA PRO A 350 16.16 -9.71 27.83
C PRO A 350 15.04 -9.10 26.97
N GLU A 351 15.23 -7.87 26.49
CA GLU A 351 14.25 -7.15 25.66
C GLU A 351 14.03 -7.85 24.30
N ALA A 352 15.12 -8.33 23.67
CA ALA A 352 15.02 -9.06 22.40
C ALA A 352 14.31 -10.41 22.59
N ILE A 353 14.58 -11.11 23.71
CA ILE A 353 13.90 -12.35 24.07
C ILE A 353 12.41 -12.07 24.30
N ALA A 354 12.06 -11.02 25.02
CA ALA A 354 10.65 -10.63 25.26
C ALA A 354 9.90 -10.35 23.95
N ARG A 355 10.52 -9.66 22.99
CA ARG A 355 9.95 -9.44 21.64
C ARG A 355 9.67 -10.76 20.92
N VAL A 356 10.64 -11.67 20.89
CA VAL A 356 10.46 -12.99 20.26
C VAL A 356 9.34 -13.79 20.93
N GLN A 357 9.29 -13.76 22.27
CA GLN A 357 8.21 -14.41 23.01
C GLN A 357 6.83 -13.84 22.68
N LYS A 358 6.73 -12.51 22.58
CA LYS A 358 5.48 -11.84 22.19
C LYS A 358 5.06 -12.19 20.76
N VAL A 359 6.00 -12.17 19.80
CA VAL A 359 5.72 -12.62 18.41
C VAL A 359 5.23 -14.07 18.41
N TRP A 360 5.89 -14.96 19.16
CA TRP A 360 5.46 -16.35 19.29
C TRP A 360 4.07 -16.48 19.87
N ALA A 361 3.75 -15.72 20.92
CA ALA A 361 2.42 -15.79 21.57
C ALA A 361 1.30 -15.31 20.63
N VAL A 362 1.55 -14.27 19.82
CA VAL A 362 0.54 -13.70 18.91
C VAL A 362 0.34 -14.55 17.65
N PHE A 363 1.43 -15.08 17.08
CA PHE A 363 1.42 -15.77 15.78
C PHE A 363 1.51 -17.28 15.86
N ALA A 364 1.67 -17.87 17.07
CA ALA A 364 1.67 -19.30 17.22
C ALA A 364 0.30 -19.86 16.80
N LEU A 365 0.32 -20.76 15.81
CA LEU A 365 -0.88 -21.52 15.47
C LEU A 365 -1.34 -22.30 16.70
N PRO A 366 -2.65 -22.33 17.00
CA PRO A 366 -3.17 -23.19 18.03
C PRO A 366 -2.69 -24.61 17.72
N ARG A 367 -2.05 -25.27 18.70
CA ARG A 367 -1.67 -26.67 18.55
C ARG A 367 -2.95 -27.45 18.25
N GLN A 368 -3.05 -27.99 17.03
CA GLN A 368 -4.03 -29.04 16.81
C GLN A 368 -3.73 -30.11 17.85
N ALA A 369 -4.63 -30.25 18.82
CA ALA A 369 -4.62 -31.38 19.72
C ALA A 369 -4.81 -32.61 18.82
N THR A 370 -3.72 -33.29 18.48
CA THR A 370 -3.79 -34.63 17.91
C THR A 370 -4.30 -35.50 19.06
N ALA A 371 -5.62 -35.69 19.10
CA ALA A 371 -6.20 -36.77 19.84
C ALA A 371 -5.62 -38.05 19.21
N PHE A 372 -4.64 -38.64 19.88
CA PHE A 372 -4.29 -40.03 19.66
C PHE A 372 -5.38 -40.83 20.33
N THR A 373 -6.33 -41.38 19.57
CA THR A 373 -7.09 -42.58 19.91
C THR A 373 -6.23 -43.79 19.64
#